data_ab3459a080ecb30233b6bce647d4531c
#
_entry.id   ab3459a080ecb30233b6bce647d4531c
#
_cell.length_a   1.000
_cell.length_b   1.000
_cell.length_c   1.000
_cell.angle_alpha   90.00
_cell.angle_beta   90.00
_cell.angle_gamma   90.00
#
_symmetry.space_group_name_H-M   'P 1'
#
loop_
_entity.id
_entity.type
_entity.pdbx_description
1 polymer ?
#
loop_
_entity_poly.entity_id
_entity_poly.type
_entity_poly.pdbx_seq_one_letter_code
_entity_poly.pdbx_strand_id
1 'polypeptide(L)'
;MKVLISRRAAEDLAGLHAWQAIEHRISAAEQFKVRVEAALDLLRCHPQAGPQPAWDTRHQNLRYWVISRTPCVIYYEYHPGEVSIERVLHSRRDVRRILETRLEEPPPEE
;
A
#
# COMPACT_ATOMS: atom_id res chain seq x y z
N MET A 1 -9.21 -14.70 -3.13
CA MET A 1 -8.06 -14.41 -2.26
C MET A 1 -8.44 -13.36 -1.23
N LYS A 2 -8.00 -13.54 -0.01
CA LYS A 2 -8.30 -12.62 1.09
C LYS A 2 -7.33 -11.43 1.05
N VAL A 3 -7.86 -10.21 1.19
CA VAL A 3 -7.06 -8.98 1.28
C VAL A 3 -7.21 -8.43 2.68
N LEU A 4 -6.10 -8.31 3.39
CA LEU A 4 -6.04 -7.70 4.71
C LEU A 4 -5.35 -6.35 4.60
N ILE A 5 -5.87 -5.35 5.30
CA ILE A 5 -5.31 -4.01 5.33
C ILE A 5 -4.81 -3.75 6.75
N SER A 6 -3.50 -3.52 6.90
CA SER A 6 -2.92 -3.22 8.20
C SER A 6 -3.49 -1.91 8.76
N ARG A 7 -3.39 -1.75 10.06
CA ARG A 7 -3.81 -0.51 10.70
C ARG A 7 -3.07 0.70 10.12
N ARG A 8 -1.77 0.58 9.93
CA ARG A 8 -0.95 1.69 9.36
C ARG A 8 -1.33 1.98 7.91
N ALA A 9 -1.61 0.95 7.12
CA ALA A 9 -2.07 1.15 5.74
C ALA A 9 -3.42 1.86 5.71
N ALA A 10 -4.34 1.50 6.60
CA ALA A 10 -5.64 2.18 6.71
C ALA A 10 -5.47 3.64 7.10
N GLU A 11 -4.56 3.95 8.02
CA GLU A 11 -4.22 5.32 8.39
C GLU A 11 -3.59 6.08 7.22
N ASP A 12 -2.68 5.43 6.49
CA ASP A 12 -2.07 6.01 5.29
C ASP A 12 -3.14 6.39 4.26
N LEU A 13 -4.06 5.48 3.97
CA LEU A 13 -5.13 5.71 3.01
C LEU A 13 -6.04 6.86 3.44
N ALA A 14 -6.41 6.91 4.71
CA ALA A 14 -7.24 7.99 5.23
C ALA A 14 -6.53 9.34 5.12
N GLY A 15 -5.24 9.39 5.44
CA GLY A 15 -4.43 10.60 5.33
C GLY A 15 -4.27 11.07 3.90
N LEU A 16 -3.99 10.16 2.98
CA LEU A 16 -3.85 10.50 1.55
C LEU A 16 -5.16 10.95 0.94
N HIS A 17 -6.27 10.33 1.31
CA HIS A 17 -7.61 10.74 0.86
C HIS A 17 -7.94 12.15 1.36
N ALA A 18 -7.69 12.43 2.64
CA ALA A 18 -7.92 13.75 3.22
C ALA A 18 -7.05 14.82 2.55
N TRP A 19 -5.78 14.49 2.29
CA TRP A 19 -4.86 15.40 1.61
C TRP A 19 -5.35 15.73 0.20
N GLN A 20 -5.85 14.76 -0.55
CA GLN A 20 -6.41 14.98 -1.88
C GLN A 20 -7.60 15.95 -1.82
N ALA A 21 -8.48 15.79 -0.84
CA ALA A 21 -9.64 16.64 -0.70
C ALA A 21 -9.26 18.09 -0.35
N ILE A 22 -8.25 18.27 0.51
CA ILE A 22 -7.81 19.60 0.96
C ILE A 22 -7.00 20.31 -0.12
N GLU A 23 -5.98 19.63 -0.68
CA GLU A 23 -5.02 20.25 -1.60
C GLU A 23 -5.54 20.38 -3.03
N HIS A 24 -6.45 19.51 -3.41
CA HIS A 24 -6.97 19.50 -4.79
C HIS A 24 -8.46 19.76 -4.81
N ARG A 25 -9.28 18.74 -4.64
CA ARG A 25 -10.74 18.84 -4.65
C ARG A 25 -11.36 17.58 -4.07
N ILE A 26 -12.63 17.67 -3.67
CA ILE A 26 -13.41 16.50 -3.27
C ILE A 26 -13.47 15.48 -4.41
N SER A 27 -13.61 15.95 -5.68
CA SER A 27 -13.61 15.04 -6.84
C SER A 27 -12.26 14.29 -6.99
N ALA A 28 -11.14 14.93 -6.67
CA ALA A 28 -9.84 14.27 -6.69
C ALA A 28 -9.74 13.18 -5.61
N ALA A 29 -10.30 13.44 -4.43
CA ALA A 29 -10.36 12.45 -3.36
C ALA A 29 -11.23 11.25 -3.76
N GLU A 30 -12.35 11.49 -4.41
CA GLU A 30 -13.22 10.41 -4.90
C GLU A 30 -12.54 9.58 -5.99
N GLN A 31 -11.83 10.21 -6.91
CA GLN A 31 -11.05 9.52 -7.92
C GLN A 31 -9.92 8.70 -7.31
N PHE A 32 -9.24 9.24 -6.30
CA PHE A 32 -8.21 8.51 -5.57
C PHE A 32 -8.78 7.22 -4.96
N LYS A 33 -9.93 7.32 -4.31
CA LYS A 33 -10.61 6.16 -3.73
C LYS A 33 -10.91 5.09 -4.78
N VAL A 34 -11.44 5.48 -5.93
CA VAL A 34 -11.74 4.56 -7.02
C VAL A 34 -10.47 3.85 -7.51
N ARG A 35 -9.38 4.57 -7.64
CA ARG A 35 -8.10 4.01 -8.10
C ARG A 35 -7.48 3.08 -7.07
N VAL A 36 -7.62 3.38 -5.80
CA VAL A 36 -7.20 2.48 -4.71
C VAL A 36 -8.00 1.18 -4.77
N GLU A 37 -9.30 1.27 -4.89
CA GLU A 37 -10.16 0.08 -4.98
C GLU A 37 -9.81 -0.79 -6.19
N ALA A 38 -9.56 -0.17 -7.34
CA ALA A 38 -9.15 -0.89 -8.54
C ALA A 38 -7.81 -1.59 -8.34
N ALA A 39 -6.85 -0.94 -7.68
CA ALA A 39 -5.55 -1.54 -7.38
C ALA A 39 -5.69 -2.72 -6.43
N LEU A 40 -6.51 -2.60 -5.39
CA LEU A 40 -6.76 -3.69 -4.44
C LEU A 40 -7.44 -4.88 -5.13
N ASP A 41 -8.39 -4.63 -6.02
CA ASP A 41 -9.03 -5.68 -6.79
C ASP A 41 -8.05 -6.39 -7.72
N LEU A 42 -7.15 -5.65 -8.34
CA LEU A 42 -6.11 -6.22 -9.18
C LEU A 42 -5.21 -7.15 -8.35
N LEU A 43 -4.77 -6.71 -7.18
CA LEU A 43 -3.90 -7.50 -6.31
C LEU A 43 -4.63 -8.72 -5.74
N ARG A 44 -5.95 -8.63 -5.52
CA ARG A 44 -6.74 -9.78 -5.11
C ARG A 44 -6.74 -10.86 -6.18
N CYS A 45 -6.83 -10.48 -7.44
CA CYS A 45 -6.85 -11.42 -8.57
C CYS A 45 -5.46 -11.84 -9.02
N HIS A 46 -4.47 -10.94 -8.87
CA HIS A 46 -3.10 -11.14 -9.33
C HIS A 46 -2.11 -10.73 -8.25
N PRO A 47 -2.00 -11.50 -7.16
CA PRO A 47 -1.20 -11.09 -6.00
C PRO A 47 0.30 -11.00 -6.28
N GLN A 48 0.77 -11.64 -7.35
CA GLN A 48 2.18 -11.59 -7.74
C GLN A 48 2.45 -10.54 -8.82
N ALA A 49 1.48 -9.68 -9.13
CA ALA A 49 1.64 -8.65 -10.16
C ALA A 49 2.71 -7.63 -9.80
N GLY A 50 2.83 -7.26 -8.52
CA GLY A 50 3.82 -6.28 -8.08
C GLY A 50 5.21 -6.89 -7.96
N PRO A 51 6.25 -6.17 -8.39
CA PRO A 51 7.62 -6.63 -8.23
C PRO A 51 8.08 -6.55 -6.78
N GLN A 52 9.17 -7.25 -6.48
CA GLN A 52 9.86 -7.10 -5.20
C GLN A 52 10.73 -5.84 -5.23
N PRO A 53 10.79 -5.07 -4.13
CA PRO A 53 11.69 -3.93 -4.07
C PRO A 53 13.14 -4.37 -4.22
N ALA A 54 13.90 -3.72 -5.13
CA ALA A 54 15.27 -4.11 -5.41
C ALA A 54 16.21 -3.96 -4.22
N TRP A 55 15.87 -3.06 -3.27
CA TRP A 55 16.68 -2.81 -2.09
C TRP A 55 16.42 -3.81 -0.95
N ASP A 56 15.36 -4.61 -1.05
CA ASP A 56 14.99 -5.54 0.03
C ASP A 56 15.33 -6.97 -0.37
N THR A 57 16.33 -7.53 0.31
CA THR A 57 16.74 -8.91 0.13
C THR A 57 16.33 -9.83 1.30
N ARG A 58 15.73 -9.24 2.35
CA ARG A 58 15.36 -9.98 3.57
C ARG A 58 13.89 -10.41 3.58
N HIS A 59 13.02 -9.61 3.00
CA HIS A 59 11.57 -9.83 3.04
C HIS A 59 11.08 -10.30 1.67
N GLN A 60 11.31 -11.57 1.35
CA GLN A 60 11.06 -12.15 0.03
C GLN A 60 9.60 -12.03 -0.43
N ASN A 61 8.68 -11.88 0.52
CA ASN A 61 7.26 -11.78 0.20
C ASN A 61 6.78 -10.33 0.02
N LEU A 62 7.65 -9.35 0.28
CA LEU A 62 7.31 -7.94 0.11
C LEU A 62 7.29 -7.58 -1.38
N ARG A 63 6.22 -6.92 -1.77
CA ARG A 63 6.00 -6.45 -3.15
C ARG A 63 5.45 -5.04 -3.12
N TYR A 64 5.50 -4.35 -4.25
CA TYR A 64 4.90 -3.03 -4.37
C TYR A 64 4.08 -2.91 -5.64
N TRP A 65 3.11 -2.01 -5.62
CA TRP A 65 2.26 -1.70 -6.76
C TRP A 65 1.95 -0.21 -6.78
N VAL A 66 2.23 0.45 -7.91
CA VAL A 66 1.94 1.88 -8.07
C VAL A 66 0.44 2.02 -8.36
N ILE A 67 -0.23 2.88 -7.58
CA ILE A 67 -1.63 3.21 -7.84
C ILE A 67 -1.69 4.07 -9.09
N SER A 68 -2.43 3.61 -10.11
CA SER A 68 -2.51 4.25 -11.42
C SER A 68 -2.80 5.74 -11.32
N ARG A 69 -2.04 6.55 -12.04
CA ARG A 69 -2.18 8.01 -12.14
C ARG A 69 -2.03 8.75 -10.82
N THR A 70 -1.30 8.16 -9.89
CA THR A 70 -0.98 8.79 -8.61
C THR A 70 0.50 8.58 -8.31
N PRO A 71 1.10 9.41 -7.45
CA PRO A 71 2.44 9.16 -6.95
C PRO A 71 2.46 8.21 -5.75
N CYS A 72 1.37 7.52 -5.48
CA CYS A 72 1.23 6.67 -4.31
C CYS A 72 1.49 5.21 -4.65
N VAL A 73 2.11 4.49 -3.73
CA VAL A 73 2.56 3.12 -3.91
C VAL A 73 2.03 2.26 -2.76
N ILE A 74 1.44 1.12 -3.10
CA ILE A 74 1.02 0.11 -2.14
C ILE A 74 2.20 -0.83 -1.92
N TYR A 75 2.57 -1.05 -0.65
CA TYR A 75 3.53 -2.06 -0.24
C TYR A 75 2.76 -3.18 0.44
N TYR A 76 2.93 -4.40 -0.05
CA TYR A 76 2.14 -5.53 0.42
C TYR A 76 2.99 -6.80 0.48
N GLU A 77 2.53 -7.75 1.27
CA GLU A 77 3.11 -9.10 1.30
C GLU A 77 2.11 -10.09 0.73
N TYR A 78 2.62 -11.00 -0.08
CA TYR A 78 1.81 -12.09 -0.61
C TYR A 78 2.17 -13.39 0.11
N HIS A 79 1.15 -14.04 0.62
CA HIS A 79 1.22 -15.37 1.19
C HIS A 79 0.11 -16.22 0.57
N PRO A 80 0.25 -17.56 0.50
CA PRO A 80 -0.80 -18.40 -0.07
C PRO A 80 -2.18 -18.11 0.53
N GLY A 81 -3.13 -17.72 -0.32
CA GLY A 81 -4.50 -17.41 0.09
C GLY A 81 -4.73 -16.00 0.64
N GLU A 82 -3.68 -15.17 0.76
CA GLU A 82 -3.79 -13.89 1.44
C GLU A 82 -2.85 -12.83 0.88
N VAL A 83 -3.36 -11.61 0.76
CA VAL A 83 -2.57 -10.41 0.45
C VAL A 83 -2.69 -9.48 1.65
N SER A 84 -1.56 -9.12 2.26
CA SER A 84 -1.50 -8.19 3.38
C SER A 84 -0.98 -6.85 2.92
N ILE A 85 -1.83 -5.82 2.96
CA ILE A 85 -1.43 -4.45 2.62
C ILE A 85 -0.72 -3.86 3.83
N GLU A 86 0.58 -3.62 3.71
CA GLU A 86 1.42 -3.18 4.82
C GLU A 86 1.46 -1.66 4.97
N ARG A 87 1.69 -0.95 3.87
CA ARG A 87 1.74 0.52 3.85
C ARG A 87 1.26 1.04 2.51
N VAL A 88 0.76 2.26 2.51
CA VAL A 88 0.49 3.02 1.28
C VAL A 88 1.19 4.36 1.42
N LEU A 89 2.20 4.61 0.61
CA LEU A 89 3.10 5.74 0.80
C LEU A 89 3.24 6.55 -0.49
N HIS A 90 3.40 7.86 -0.33
CA HIS A 90 3.79 8.73 -1.43
C HIS A 90 5.23 8.41 -1.82
N SER A 91 5.51 8.39 -3.13
CA SER A 91 6.82 8.00 -3.67
C SER A 91 7.98 8.90 -3.23
N ARG A 92 7.68 10.13 -2.75
CA ARG A 92 8.70 11.07 -2.28
C ARG A 92 9.17 10.80 -0.85
N ARG A 93 8.50 9.90 -0.12
CA ARG A 93 8.91 9.56 1.26
C ARG A 93 10.08 8.61 1.23
N ASP A 94 10.84 8.58 2.32
CA ASP A 94 11.91 7.59 2.50
C ASP A 94 11.28 6.23 2.81
N VAL A 95 10.83 5.59 1.75
CA VAL A 95 10.06 4.35 1.80
C VAL A 95 10.85 3.23 2.43
N ARG A 96 12.12 3.07 2.05
CA ARG A 96 12.96 2.00 2.58
C ARG A 96 13.07 2.08 4.10
N ARG A 97 13.37 3.26 4.63
CA ARG A 97 13.50 3.47 6.07
C ARG A 97 12.19 3.18 6.80
N ILE A 98 11.08 3.69 6.26
CA ILE A 98 9.76 3.50 6.85
C ILE A 98 9.40 2.03 6.90
N LEU A 99 9.62 1.29 5.82
CA LEU A 99 9.29 -0.13 5.73
C LEU A 99 10.21 -0.99 6.59
N GLU A 100 11.50 -0.70 6.62
CA GLU A 100 12.43 -1.45 7.48
C GLU A 100 12.03 -1.32 8.94
N THR A 101 11.72 -0.12 9.40
CA THR A 101 11.25 0.10 10.76
C THR A 101 9.95 -0.67 11.03
N ARG A 102 9.01 -0.62 10.09
CA ARG A 102 7.71 -1.28 10.24
C ARG A 102 7.84 -2.80 10.32
N LEU A 103 8.68 -3.39 9.49
CA LEU A 103 8.83 -4.84 9.41
C LEU A 103 9.63 -5.41 10.58
N GLU A 104 10.47 -4.62 11.22
CA GLU A 104 11.23 -5.01 12.40
C GLU A 104 10.42 -4.88 13.69
N GLU A 105 9.34 -4.12 13.69
CA GLU A 105 8.46 -4.00 14.83
C GLU A 105 7.63 -5.28 15.01
N PRO A 106 7.33 -5.68 16.26
CA PRO A 106 6.39 -6.78 16.46
C PRO A 106 5.01 -6.40 15.89
N PRO A 107 4.25 -7.37 15.36
CA PRO A 107 2.93 -7.07 14.83
C PRO A 107 2.05 -6.44 15.90
N PRO A 108 1.20 -5.47 15.51
CA PRO A 108 0.30 -4.85 16.47
C PRO A 108 -0.65 -5.90 17.04
N GLU A 109 -0.89 -5.80 18.33
CA GLU A 109 -1.91 -6.62 18.97
C GLU A 109 -3.27 -6.12 18.52
N GLU A 110 -4.04 -7.01 17.96
CA GLU A 110 -5.42 -6.72 17.58
C GLU A 110 -6.37 -7.61 18.36
#